data_3e6472809cb5e01a8177929246cc0588
#
_entry.id   3e6472809cb5e01a8177929246cc0588
#
_cell.length_a   1.000
_cell.length_b   1.000
_cell.length_c   1.000
_cell.angle_alpha   90.00
_cell.angle_beta   90.00
_cell.angle_gamma   90.00
#
_symmetry.space_group_name_H-M   'P 1'
#
loop_
_entity.id
_entity.type
_entity.pdbx_description
1 polymer ?
#
loop_
_entity_poly.entity_id
_entity_poly.type
_entity_poly.pdbx_seq_one_letter_code
_entity_poly.pdbx_strand_id
1 'polypeptide(L)'
;MDFKHLTQFKDIIELDKRPVKLDERETFNVSWGIDENYQVGAAISIASILENNKQNKFTFHIIADYLDKEYIELLSQLATKYQTVIKLYHIDSEPLKALPQSNIWPVSIYYRLLSFDYFSARLDSLLYLDADIVCKGSLNELIALEFKDEYGAVVIDVDAMQSKSAERLCHEDFNGSYFNSGVMYINLREWLKQRLTEKFFDLLSDESIIKKLKYPDQDILNLMFLHHAKILPRKYNCIYTIKSKFEEKNSEFYTRFMNDDTFLIHYI
;
A
#
# COMPACT_ATOMS: atom_id res chain seq x y z
N MET A 1 4.64 1.73 23.60
CA MET A 1 5.46 2.62 22.74
C MET A 1 4.63 3.84 22.43
N ASP A 2 5.17 5.06 22.55
CA ASP A 2 4.38 6.27 22.20
C ASP A 2 4.51 6.51 20.69
N PHE A 3 3.47 6.16 19.94
CA PHE A 3 3.46 6.19 18.47
C PHE A 3 3.25 7.59 17.88
N LYS A 4 2.91 8.58 18.70
CA LYS A 4 2.75 9.98 18.25
C LYS A 4 4.02 10.58 17.67
N HIS A 5 5.19 9.99 17.97
CA HIS A 5 6.47 10.43 17.45
C HIS A 5 6.85 9.77 16.11
N LEU A 6 6.19 8.68 15.71
CA LEU A 6 6.54 7.95 14.48
C LEU A 6 6.17 8.69 13.20
N THR A 7 5.23 9.63 13.26
CA THR A 7 4.81 10.47 12.11
C THR A 7 5.50 11.84 12.08
N GLN A 8 6.62 11.99 12.78
CA GLN A 8 7.47 13.18 12.65
C GLN A 8 8.42 13.00 11.48
N PHE A 9 8.15 13.69 10.38
CA PHE A 9 9.03 13.69 9.23
C PHE A 9 10.23 14.61 9.47
N LYS A 10 11.42 14.15 9.08
CA LYS A 10 12.65 14.96 9.08
C LYS A 10 12.54 16.13 8.11
N ASP A 11 11.92 15.85 6.95
CA ASP A 11 11.68 16.81 5.89
C ASP A 11 10.51 16.38 5.01
N ILE A 12 9.87 17.34 4.34
CA ILE A 12 8.84 17.11 3.35
C ILE A 12 9.20 17.90 2.10
N ILE A 13 9.50 17.20 1.00
CA ILE A 13 9.82 17.80 -0.28
C ILE A 13 8.58 17.75 -1.16
N GLU A 14 8.08 18.89 -1.61
CA GLU A 14 6.93 18.99 -2.49
C GLU A 14 7.36 19.32 -3.92
N LEU A 15 7.11 18.39 -4.83
CA LEU A 15 7.34 18.55 -6.27
C LEU A 15 6.01 18.83 -6.96
N ASP A 16 5.47 20.05 -6.76
CA ASP A 16 4.23 20.49 -7.41
C ASP A 16 4.52 21.23 -8.72
N LYS A 17 4.16 20.60 -9.83
CA LYS A 17 4.34 21.11 -11.20
C LYS A 17 3.01 21.36 -11.91
N ARG A 18 1.90 21.40 -11.18
CA ARG A 18 0.58 21.68 -11.72
C ARG A 18 0.46 23.15 -12.13
N PRO A 19 -0.22 23.46 -13.23
CA PRO A 19 -0.49 24.84 -13.63
C PRO A 19 -1.45 25.54 -12.64
N VAL A 20 -2.30 24.80 -11.95
CA VAL A 20 -3.25 25.28 -10.94
C VAL A 20 -3.10 24.40 -9.70
N LYS A 21 -2.86 25.04 -8.55
CA LYS A 21 -2.85 24.33 -7.27
C LYS A 21 -4.27 23.90 -6.90
N LEU A 22 -4.42 22.63 -6.55
CA LEU A 22 -5.65 22.05 -6.03
C LEU A 22 -5.41 21.62 -4.59
N ASP A 23 -6.46 21.62 -3.77
CA ASP A 23 -6.43 20.96 -2.47
C ASP A 23 -6.20 19.45 -2.67
N GLU A 24 -5.49 18.81 -1.74
CA GLU A 24 -5.28 17.37 -1.80
C GLU A 24 -6.59 16.57 -1.78
N ARG A 25 -7.63 17.11 -1.13
CA ARG A 25 -8.96 16.50 -1.10
C ARG A 25 -9.68 16.53 -2.45
N GLU A 26 -9.24 17.36 -3.38
CA GLU A 26 -9.77 17.45 -4.74
C GLU A 26 -9.05 16.51 -5.73
N THR A 27 -8.08 15.74 -5.23
CA THR A 27 -7.29 14.79 -6.03
C THR A 27 -7.40 13.39 -5.47
N PHE A 28 -7.13 12.39 -6.30
CA PHE A 28 -7.01 11.01 -5.83
C PHE A 28 -5.61 10.79 -5.25
N ASN A 29 -5.55 10.45 -3.97
CA ASN A 29 -4.32 10.33 -3.23
C ASN A 29 -3.80 8.90 -3.26
N VAL A 30 -2.53 8.74 -3.66
CA VAL A 30 -1.86 7.43 -3.72
C VAL A 30 -0.56 7.49 -2.94
N SER A 31 -0.25 6.47 -2.14
CA SER A 31 0.97 6.44 -1.32
C SER A 31 1.77 5.15 -1.47
N TRP A 32 3.08 5.28 -1.23
CA TRP A 32 4.07 4.22 -1.14
C TRP A 32 4.90 4.38 0.13
N GLY A 33 5.28 3.26 0.73
CA GLY A 33 6.32 3.20 1.76
C GLY A 33 7.52 2.44 1.21
N ILE A 34 8.68 3.09 1.08
CA ILE A 34 9.84 2.52 0.38
C ILE A 34 11.15 2.70 1.17
N ASP A 35 12.06 1.78 0.97
CA ASP A 35 13.49 1.95 1.25
C ASP A 35 14.27 2.27 -0.04
N GLU A 36 15.60 2.40 0.06
CA GLU A 36 16.47 2.76 -1.08
C GLU A 36 16.35 1.80 -2.27
N ASN A 37 16.06 0.52 -2.04
CA ASN A 37 16.01 -0.51 -3.09
C ASN A 37 14.76 -0.40 -3.96
N TYR A 38 13.70 0.24 -3.44
CA TYR A 38 12.40 0.33 -4.10
C TYR A 38 12.09 1.70 -4.74
N GLN A 39 13.06 2.62 -4.76
CA GLN A 39 12.89 3.95 -5.36
C GLN A 39 12.47 3.88 -6.84
N VAL A 40 13.19 3.10 -7.63
CA VAL A 40 12.87 2.94 -9.07
C VAL A 40 11.50 2.29 -9.26
N GLY A 41 11.15 1.31 -8.45
CA GLY A 41 9.83 0.65 -8.49
C GLY A 41 8.70 1.65 -8.26
N ALA A 42 8.80 2.48 -7.21
CA ALA A 42 7.80 3.52 -6.94
C ALA A 42 7.67 4.54 -8.09
N ALA A 43 8.80 4.96 -8.70
CA ALA A 43 8.76 5.87 -9.85
C ALA A 43 8.07 5.23 -11.07
N ILE A 44 8.32 3.94 -11.34
CA ILE A 44 7.64 3.18 -12.40
C ILE A 44 6.14 3.05 -12.09
N SER A 45 5.78 2.76 -10.84
CA SER A 45 4.39 2.67 -10.39
C SER A 45 3.65 3.99 -10.66
N ILE A 46 4.20 5.13 -10.24
CA ILE A 46 3.65 6.47 -10.50
C ILE A 46 3.50 6.73 -11.99
N ALA A 47 4.55 6.50 -12.78
CA ALA A 47 4.52 6.72 -14.23
C ALA A 47 3.42 5.88 -14.90
N SER A 48 3.27 4.63 -14.49
CA SER A 48 2.26 3.72 -15.04
C SER A 48 0.83 4.17 -14.72
N ILE A 49 0.58 4.71 -13.51
CA ILE A 49 -0.71 5.30 -13.14
C ILE A 49 -1.00 6.50 -14.03
N LEU A 50 -0.05 7.42 -14.18
CA LEU A 50 -0.21 8.64 -14.97
C LEU A 50 -0.45 8.35 -16.45
N GLU A 51 0.24 7.36 -17.03
CA GLU A 51 0.03 6.99 -18.44
C GLU A 51 -1.36 6.41 -18.70
N ASN A 52 -1.90 5.64 -17.78
CA ASN A 52 -3.18 4.94 -17.95
C ASN A 52 -4.40 5.71 -17.41
N ASN A 53 -4.18 6.88 -16.75
CA ASN A 53 -5.25 7.64 -16.07
C ASN A 53 -5.13 9.15 -16.32
N LYS A 54 -4.84 9.56 -17.56
CA LYS A 54 -4.54 10.95 -17.94
C LYS A 54 -5.66 11.96 -17.66
N GLN A 55 -6.90 11.48 -17.54
CA GLN A 55 -8.07 12.31 -17.25
C GLN A 55 -8.25 12.62 -15.76
N ASN A 56 -7.54 11.91 -14.89
CA ASN A 56 -7.68 12.04 -13.44
C ASN A 56 -6.57 12.91 -12.84
N LYS A 57 -6.87 13.52 -11.71
CA LYS A 57 -5.92 14.34 -10.96
C LYS A 57 -5.46 13.57 -9.74
N PHE A 58 -4.14 13.45 -9.60
CA PHE A 58 -3.51 12.70 -8.53
C PHE A 58 -2.63 13.60 -7.65
N THR A 59 -2.50 13.21 -6.39
CA THR A 59 -1.40 13.57 -5.52
C THR A 59 -0.71 12.30 -5.04
N PHE A 60 0.59 12.23 -5.25
CA PHE A 60 1.40 11.06 -4.92
C PHE A 60 2.23 11.35 -3.67
N HIS A 61 2.26 10.38 -2.75
CA HIS A 61 2.93 10.48 -1.46
C HIS A 61 3.92 9.33 -1.32
N ILE A 62 5.21 9.65 -1.13
CA ILE A 62 6.25 8.65 -0.91
C ILE A 62 6.82 8.84 0.48
N ILE A 63 6.67 7.84 1.35
CA ILE A 63 7.31 7.80 2.66
C ILE A 63 8.57 6.96 2.55
N ALA A 64 9.73 7.56 2.85
CA ALA A 64 11.02 6.93 2.70
C ALA A 64 12.00 7.34 3.81
N ASP A 65 12.88 6.45 4.20
CA ASP A 65 13.98 6.74 5.13
C ASP A 65 15.28 7.16 4.41
N TYR A 66 15.33 6.95 3.10
CA TYR A 66 16.43 7.38 2.25
C TYR A 66 15.89 8.03 0.96
N LEU A 67 16.45 9.19 0.62
CA LEU A 67 16.11 9.96 -0.58
C LEU A 67 17.41 10.57 -1.15
N ASP A 68 17.88 10.06 -2.28
CA ASP A 68 19.02 10.65 -2.96
C ASP A 68 18.61 11.74 -3.96
N LYS A 69 19.59 12.54 -4.38
CA LYS A 69 19.34 13.68 -5.28
C LYS A 69 18.88 13.24 -6.67
N GLU A 70 19.41 12.13 -7.18
CA GLU A 70 19.11 11.62 -8.51
C GLU A 70 17.64 11.14 -8.56
N TYR A 71 17.19 10.49 -7.50
CA TYR A 71 15.80 10.07 -7.36
C TYR A 71 14.84 11.26 -7.27
N ILE A 72 15.18 12.28 -6.46
CA ILE A 72 14.37 13.50 -6.35
C ILE A 72 14.28 14.21 -7.72
N GLU A 73 15.39 14.28 -8.47
CA GLU A 73 15.41 14.87 -9.81
C GLU A 73 14.58 14.06 -10.80
N LEU A 74 14.67 12.74 -10.79
CA LEU A 74 13.82 11.85 -11.60
C LEU A 74 12.33 12.11 -11.35
N LEU A 75 11.93 12.16 -10.08
CA LEU A 75 10.54 12.45 -9.72
C LEU A 75 10.10 13.88 -10.09
N SER A 76 11.01 14.86 -10.00
CA SER A 76 10.73 16.23 -10.46
C SER A 76 10.50 16.30 -11.96
N GLN A 77 11.26 15.54 -12.76
CA GLN A 77 11.05 15.42 -14.21
C GLN A 77 9.71 14.74 -14.51
N LEU A 78 9.37 13.67 -13.78
CA LEU A 78 8.10 12.98 -13.89
C LEU A 78 6.93 13.91 -13.56
N ALA A 79 7.01 14.63 -12.45
CA ALA A 79 6.00 15.61 -12.05
C ALA A 79 5.83 16.71 -13.10
N THR A 80 6.91 17.16 -13.72
CA THR A 80 6.89 18.18 -14.79
C THR A 80 6.24 17.64 -16.07
N LYS A 81 6.62 16.44 -16.49
CA LYS A 81 6.07 15.80 -17.70
C LYS A 81 4.55 15.65 -17.64
N TYR A 82 4.04 15.26 -16.47
CA TYR A 82 2.61 14.97 -16.30
C TYR A 82 1.82 16.09 -15.59
N GLN A 83 2.48 17.20 -15.28
CA GLN A 83 1.87 18.34 -14.56
C GLN A 83 1.13 17.87 -13.28
N THR A 84 1.79 17.07 -12.48
CA THR A 84 1.26 16.44 -11.26
C THR A 84 2.01 16.90 -10.00
N VAL A 85 1.58 16.40 -8.86
CA VAL A 85 2.22 16.61 -7.56
C VAL A 85 2.76 15.30 -7.01
N ILE A 86 4.04 15.32 -6.60
CA ILE A 86 4.69 14.23 -5.86
C ILE A 86 5.27 14.81 -4.58
N LYS A 87 4.91 14.26 -3.44
CA LYS A 87 5.39 14.65 -2.12
C LYS A 87 6.23 13.55 -1.52
N LEU A 88 7.41 13.91 -1.05
CA LEU A 88 8.36 12.99 -0.42
C LEU A 88 8.42 13.31 1.07
N TYR A 89 8.18 12.31 1.88
CA TYR A 89 8.18 12.39 3.34
C TYR A 89 9.39 11.62 3.87
N HIS A 90 10.43 12.35 4.26
CA HIS A 90 11.65 11.75 4.80
C HIS A 90 11.46 11.43 6.28
N ILE A 91 11.56 10.16 6.64
CA ILE A 91 11.38 9.68 8.02
C ILE A 91 12.69 9.30 8.69
N ASP A 92 12.64 9.20 10.02
CA ASP A 92 13.62 8.47 10.81
C ASP A 92 13.13 7.04 11.04
N SER A 93 13.78 6.05 10.45
CA SER A 93 13.39 4.64 10.60
C SER A 93 13.92 4.00 11.91
N GLU A 94 14.84 4.65 12.65
CA GLU A 94 15.43 4.08 13.87
C GLU A 94 14.38 3.64 14.91
N PRO A 95 13.34 4.44 15.23
CA PRO A 95 12.32 4.01 16.19
C PRO A 95 11.54 2.77 15.77
N LEU A 96 11.42 2.51 14.45
CA LEU A 96 10.70 1.37 13.91
C LEU A 96 11.52 0.07 13.95
N LYS A 97 12.85 0.15 14.11
CA LYS A 97 13.73 -1.02 14.16
C LYS A 97 13.47 -1.94 15.37
N ALA A 98 12.76 -1.44 16.37
CA ALA A 98 12.32 -2.25 17.51
C ALA A 98 11.14 -3.18 17.17
N LEU A 99 10.47 -2.98 16.02
CA LEU A 99 9.35 -3.80 15.58
C LEU A 99 9.84 -5.14 14.99
N PRO A 100 9.00 -6.19 15.00
CA PRO A 100 9.32 -7.47 14.38
C PRO A 100 9.72 -7.29 12.90
N GLN A 101 10.92 -7.70 12.56
CA GLN A 101 11.48 -7.59 11.21
C GLN A 101 12.41 -8.76 10.91
N SER A 102 12.76 -8.95 9.65
CA SER A 102 13.72 -9.95 9.17
C SER A 102 14.43 -9.45 7.91
N ASN A 103 15.42 -10.20 7.42
CA ASN A 103 16.06 -9.88 6.14
C ASN A 103 15.09 -9.93 4.94
N ILE A 104 13.97 -10.65 5.06
CA ILE A 104 12.94 -10.74 4.02
C ILE A 104 11.89 -9.63 4.20
N TRP A 105 11.60 -9.27 5.45
CA TRP A 105 10.60 -8.27 5.84
C TRP A 105 11.29 -7.15 6.61
N PRO A 106 11.88 -6.17 5.88
CA PRO A 106 12.58 -5.03 6.50
C PRO A 106 11.57 -4.07 7.15
N VAL A 107 12.09 -3.11 7.91
CA VAL A 107 11.28 -2.12 8.63
C VAL A 107 10.37 -1.29 7.71
N SER A 108 10.72 -1.17 6.44
CA SER A 108 9.93 -0.44 5.44
C SER A 108 8.51 -0.98 5.23
N ILE A 109 8.22 -2.25 5.59
CA ILE A 109 6.86 -2.79 5.59
C ILE A 109 5.90 -2.00 6.48
N TYR A 110 6.41 -1.31 7.52
CA TYR A 110 5.60 -0.49 8.43
C TYR A 110 5.36 0.94 7.95
N TYR A 111 6.04 1.39 6.86
CA TYR A 111 5.86 2.77 6.38
C TYR A 111 4.45 3.03 5.87
N ARG A 112 3.72 1.99 5.44
CA ARG A 112 2.29 2.08 5.12
C ARG A 112 1.45 2.58 6.30
N LEU A 113 1.79 2.18 7.53
CA LEU A 113 1.07 2.62 8.73
C LEU A 113 1.32 4.10 9.01
N LEU A 114 2.53 4.59 8.74
CA LEU A 114 2.84 6.01 8.84
C LEU A 114 2.00 6.82 7.85
N SER A 115 1.79 6.29 6.62
CA SER A 115 0.85 6.88 5.66
C SER A 115 -0.56 6.94 6.24
N PHE A 116 -1.09 5.82 6.71
CA PHE A 116 -2.47 5.74 7.19
C PHE A 116 -2.69 6.64 8.39
N ASP A 117 -1.77 6.65 9.35
CA ASP A 117 -1.86 7.50 10.53
C ASP A 117 -1.79 8.99 10.16
N TYR A 118 -0.75 9.39 9.43
CA TYR A 118 -0.53 10.80 9.08
C TYR A 118 -1.67 11.38 8.24
N PHE A 119 -2.17 10.62 7.26
CA PHE A 119 -3.21 11.09 6.36
C PHE A 119 -4.62 10.96 6.95
N SER A 120 -4.84 10.14 7.98
CA SER A 120 -6.17 9.97 8.59
C SER A 120 -6.77 11.27 9.16
N ALA A 121 -5.92 12.20 9.58
CA ALA A 121 -6.35 13.53 10.06
C ALA A 121 -6.49 14.58 8.93
N ARG A 122 -6.20 14.23 7.67
CA ARG A 122 -6.07 15.17 6.55
C ARG A 122 -6.92 14.82 5.34
N LEU A 123 -7.08 13.54 5.04
CA LEU A 123 -7.76 13.02 3.87
C LEU A 123 -8.89 12.09 4.28
N ASP A 124 -9.85 11.90 3.38
CA ASP A 124 -10.96 10.97 3.59
C ASP A 124 -10.59 9.53 3.23
N SER A 125 -9.73 9.35 2.23
CA SER A 125 -9.28 8.04 1.76
C SER A 125 -7.89 8.11 1.12
N LEU A 126 -7.21 6.97 1.04
CA LEU A 126 -5.86 6.85 0.49
C LEU A 126 -5.69 5.49 -0.18
N LEU A 127 -5.25 5.46 -1.43
CA LEU A 127 -4.79 4.24 -2.07
C LEU A 127 -3.32 4.00 -1.70
N TYR A 128 -3.04 2.90 -1.01
CA TYR A 128 -1.68 2.43 -0.78
C TYR A 128 -1.32 1.36 -1.80
N LEU A 129 -0.10 1.48 -2.35
CA LEU A 129 0.47 0.49 -3.26
C LEU A 129 1.88 0.10 -2.82
N ASP A 130 2.22 -1.18 -2.94
CA ASP A 130 3.61 -1.60 -2.86
C ASP A 130 4.37 -1.12 -4.10
N ALA A 131 5.68 -0.92 -3.99
CA ALA A 131 6.49 -0.29 -5.04
C ALA A 131 6.74 -1.18 -6.27
N ASP A 132 6.43 -2.46 -6.18
CA ASP A 132 6.49 -3.44 -7.24
C ASP A 132 5.16 -3.63 -7.99
N ILE A 133 4.28 -2.62 -7.89
CA ILE A 133 2.99 -2.61 -8.59
C ILE A 133 3.05 -1.71 -9.82
N VAL A 134 2.56 -2.23 -10.93
CA VAL A 134 2.42 -1.52 -12.20
C VAL A 134 0.94 -1.39 -12.56
N CYS A 135 0.51 -0.16 -12.85
CA CYS A 135 -0.84 0.13 -13.32
C CYS A 135 -0.92 -0.06 -14.85
N LYS A 136 -1.82 -0.93 -15.30
CA LYS A 136 -2.09 -1.20 -16.72
C LYS A 136 -3.44 -0.65 -17.17
N GLY A 137 -4.32 -0.31 -16.25
CA GLY A 137 -5.71 0.03 -16.56
C GLY A 137 -6.23 1.25 -15.81
N SER A 138 -7.52 1.49 -15.96
CA SER A 138 -8.20 2.64 -15.36
C SER A 138 -8.47 2.44 -13.87
N LEU A 139 -8.21 3.47 -13.07
CA LEU A 139 -8.56 3.53 -11.65
C LEU A 139 -9.91 4.21 -11.39
N ASN A 140 -10.70 4.52 -12.43
CA ASN A 140 -11.97 5.27 -12.29
C ASN A 140 -12.95 4.62 -11.31
N GLU A 141 -13.05 3.28 -11.30
CA GLU A 141 -13.94 2.59 -10.36
C GLU A 141 -13.47 2.71 -8.91
N LEU A 142 -12.13 2.73 -8.66
CA LEU A 142 -11.59 2.98 -7.32
C LEU A 142 -11.80 4.45 -6.91
N ILE A 143 -11.58 5.38 -7.84
CA ILE A 143 -11.80 6.82 -7.60
C ILE A 143 -13.25 7.11 -7.24
N ALA A 144 -14.20 6.41 -7.88
CA ALA A 144 -15.63 6.54 -7.63
C ALA A 144 -16.14 5.69 -6.46
N LEU A 145 -15.27 4.89 -5.82
CA LEU A 145 -15.69 4.00 -4.75
C LEU A 145 -16.00 4.79 -3.47
N GLU A 146 -17.20 4.62 -2.96
CA GLU A 146 -17.63 5.17 -1.69
C GLU A 146 -17.56 4.12 -0.58
N PHE A 147 -17.04 4.53 0.57
CA PHE A 147 -17.03 3.73 1.79
C PHE A 147 -18.25 4.03 2.64
N LYS A 148 -18.72 3.01 3.35
CA LYS A 148 -19.68 3.16 4.46
C LYS A 148 -18.91 3.10 5.79
N ASP A 149 -18.85 1.92 6.38
CA ASP A 149 -18.17 1.62 7.65
C ASP A 149 -16.99 0.64 7.48
N GLU A 150 -16.69 0.26 6.23
CA GLU A 150 -15.53 -0.57 5.96
C GLU A 150 -14.22 0.22 6.27
N TYR A 151 -13.23 -0.47 6.81
CA TYR A 151 -11.91 0.11 7.10
C TYR A 151 -11.09 0.37 5.83
N GLY A 152 -11.41 -0.36 4.78
CA GLY A 152 -10.81 -0.21 3.47
C GLY A 152 -11.30 -1.25 2.47
N ALA A 153 -10.82 -1.10 1.24
CA ALA A 153 -11.08 -2.04 0.16
C ALA A 153 -9.77 -2.73 -0.24
N VAL A 154 -9.80 -4.07 -0.32
CA VAL A 154 -8.62 -4.92 -0.47
C VAL A 154 -8.90 -6.07 -1.44
N VAL A 155 -7.87 -6.74 -1.92
CA VAL A 155 -7.99 -7.90 -2.81
C VAL A 155 -7.53 -9.16 -2.08
N ILE A 156 -8.38 -10.19 -2.10
CA ILE A 156 -8.06 -11.51 -1.52
C ILE A 156 -6.73 -12.02 -2.09
N ASP A 157 -5.87 -12.55 -1.23
CA ASP A 157 -4.60 -13.15 -1.62
C ASP A 157 -4.82 -14.45 -2.44
N VAL A 158 -3.77 -15.02 -2.99
CA VAL A 158 -3.84 -16.26 -3.77
C VAL A 158 -4.35 -17.43 -2.92
N ASP A 159 -5.01 -18.41 -3.56
CA ASP A 159 -5.67 -19.53 -2.87
C ASP A 159 -4.74 -20.27 -1.89
N ALA A 160 -3.45 -20.41 -2.25
CA ALA A 160 -2.47 -21.05 -1.38
C ALA A 160 -2.21 -20.32 -0.05
N MET A 161 -2.57 -19.04 0.03
CA MET A 161 -2.42 -18.23 1.24
C MET A 161 -3.64 -18.33 2.17
N GLN A 162 -4.81 -18.69 1.65
CA GLN A 162 -6.06 -18.71 2.42
C GLN A 162 -6.00 -19.72 3.57
N SER A 163 -5.95 -21.01 3.25
CA SER A 163 -5.93 -22.08 4.27
C SER A 163 -4.69 -22.03 5.17
N LYS A 164 -3.51 -21.71 4.62
CA LYS A 164 -2.26 -21.60 5.39
C LYS A 164 -2.31 -20.47 6.41
N SER A 165 -2.94 -19.34 6.07
CA SER A 165 -3.07 -18.21 6.98
C SER A 165 -4.15 -18.46 8.02
N ALA A 166 -5.27 -19.09 7.66
CA ALA A 166 -6.32 -19.49 8.58
C ALA A 166 -5.79 -20.45 9.67
N GLU A 167 -5.04 -21.48 9.26
CA GLU A 167 -4.40 -22.43 10.19
C GLU A 167 -3.38 -21.73 11.12
N ARG A 168 -2.46 -20.95 10.54
CA ARG A 168 -1.36 -20.30 11.27
C ARG A 168 -1.85 -19.26 12.26
N LEU A 169 -2.82 -18.43 11.85
CA LEU A 169 -3.40 -17.40 12.71
C LEU A 169 -4.48 -17.95 13.64
N CYS A 170 -4.84 -19.23 13.50
CA CYS A 170 -5.91 -19.89 14.24
C CYS A 170 -7.27 -19.20 14.09
N HIS A 171 -7.61 -18.81 12.87
CA HIS A 171 -8.85 -18.10 12.54
C HIS A 171 -9.46 -18.62 11.24
N GLU A 172 -10.52 -19.43 11.37
CA GLU A 172 -11.14 -20.12 10.22
C GLU A 172 -11.72 -19.15 9.19
N ASP A 173 -12.19 -17.97 9.61
CA ASP A 173 -12.76 -16.95 8.73
C ASP A 173 -11.74 -16.41 7.71
N PHE A 174 -10.45 -16.61 7.90
CA PHE A 174 -9.43 -16.26 6.90
C PHE A 174 -9.43 -17.20 5.69
N ASN A 175 -10.12 -18.33 5.76
CA ASN A 175 -10.25 -19.19 4.60
C ASN A 175 -11.23 -18.58 3.58
N GLY A 176 -10.69 -17.81 2.65
CA GLY A 176 -11.43 -17.06 1.63
C GLY A 176 -11.56 -15.55 1.90
N SER A 177 -11.00 -15.04 3.01
CA SER A 177 -11.01 -13.61 3.33
C SER A 177 -9.63 -12.99 3.56
N TYR A 178 -8.56 -13.80 3.66
CA TYR A 178 -7.21 -13.30 3.84
C TYR A 178 -6.75 -12.54 2.59
N PHE A 179 -6.40 -11.25 2.75
CA PHE A 179 -6.02 -10.38 1.63
C PHE A 179 -4.52 -10.13 1.57
N ASN A 180 -4.04 -9.79 0.37
CA ASN A 180 -2.69 -9.28 0.15
C ASN A 180 -2.64 -7.77 0.41
N SER A 181 -1.67 -7.33 1.22
CA SER A 181 -1.57 -5.93 1.67
C SER A 181 -0.90 -4.99 0.67
N GLY A 182 -0.46 -5.48 -0.50
CA GLY A 182 0.22 -4.64 -1.50
C GLY A 182 -0.70 -3.63 -2.20
N VAL A 183 -2.01 -3.88 -2.21
CA VAL A 183 -3.02 -2.92 -2.69
C VAL A 183 -4.07 -2.75 -1.61
N MET A 184 -4.14 -1.55 -1.04
CA MET A 184 -5.11 -1.22 0.00
C MET A 184 -5.71 0.17 -0.26
N TYR A 185 -7.01 0.25 -0.52
CA TYR A 185 -7.70 1.54 -0.54
C TYR A 185 -8.36 1.78 0.81
N ILE A 186 -7.78 2.67 1.59
CA ILE A 186 -8.08 2.87 3.02
C ILE A 186 -9.15 3.94 3.21
N ASN A 187 -10.16 3.63 4.03
CA ASN A 187 -11.10 4.60 4.58
C ASN A 187 -10.45 5.30 5.78
N LEU A 188 -9.80 6.43 5.52
CA LEU A 188 -9.04 7.15 6.54
C LEU A 188 -9.93 7.74 7.64
N ARG A 189 -11.21 8.03 7.33
CA ARG A 189 -12.19 8.46 8.34
C ARG A 189 -12.43 7.38 9.39
N GLU A 190 -12.67 6.13 8.94
CA GLU A 190 -12.83 5.01 9.88
C GLU A 190 -11.50 4.63 10.53
N TRP A 191 -10.35 4.77 9.82
CA TRP A 191 -9.02 4.56 10.40
C TRP A 191 -8.82 5.43 11.65
N LEU A 192 -9.11 6.73 11.55
CA LEU A 192 -9.02 7.68 12.66
C LEU A 192 -10.06 7.40 13.75
N LYS A 193 -11.33 7.26 13.36
CA LYS A 193 -12.46 7.06 14.28
C LYS A 193 -12.30 5.79 15.13
N GLN A 194 -11.83 4.72 14.55
CA GLN A 194 -11.64 3.42 15.20
C GLN A 194 -10.27 3.27 15.86
N ARG A 195 -9.40 4.30 15.75
CA ARG A 195 -8.04 4.30 16.30
C ARG A 195 -7.24 3.09 15.81
N LEU A 196 -7.25 2.86 14.50
CA LEU A 196 -6.68 1.63 13.93
C LEU A 196 -5.15 1.59 14.04
N THR A 197 -4.47 2.73 14.10
CA THR A 197 -3.03 2.78 14.38
C THR A 197 -2.71 2.17 15.74
N GLU A 198 -3.42 2.57 16.78
CA GLU A 198 -3.21 2.03 18.13
C GLU A 198 -3.53 0.53 18.17
N LYS A 199 -4.65 0.11 17.56
CA LYS A 199 -5.01 -1.31 17.49
C LYS A 199 -3.94 -2.15 16.79
N PHE A 200 -3.33 -1.62 15.72
CA PHE A 200 -2.24 -2.31 15.02
C PHE A 200 -1.08 -2.60 15.95
N PHE A 201 -0.63 -1.58 16.69
CA PHE A 201 0.51 -1.72 17.58
C PHE A 201 0.20 -2.53 18.86
N ASP A 202 -1.04 -2.49 19.33
CA ASP A 202 -1.49 -3.36 20.43
C ASP A 202 -1.39 -4.83 20.01
N LEU A 203 -1.87 -5.20 18.83
CA LEU A 203 -1.75 -6.54 18.26
C LEU A 203 -0.29 -6.94 18.03
N LEU A 204 0.53 -6.01 17.53
CA LEU A 204 1.96 -6.23 17.29
C LEU A 204 2.77 -6.32 18.59
N SER A 205 2.19 -5.97 19.74
CA SER A 205 2.80 -6.09 21.07
C SER A 205 2.36 -7.36 21.81
N ASP A 206 1.39 -8.10 21.28
CA ASP A 206 0.91 -9.36 21.87
C ASP A 206 1.81 -10.53 21.47
N GLU A 207 2.55 -11.08 22.45
CA GLU A 207 3.46 -12.20 22.24
C GLU A 207 2.76 -13.45 21.66
N SER A 208 1.48 -13.66 21.97
CA SER A 208 0.71 -14.80 21.45
C SER A 208 0.41 -14.65 19.97
N ILE A 209 0.29 -13.42 19.48
CA ILE A 209 0.08 -13.06 18.08
C ILE A 209 1.43 -13.06 17.35
N ILE A 210 2.45 -12.37 17.89
CA ILE A 210 3.79 -12.26 17.27
C ILE A 210 4.34 -13.63 16.88
N LYS A 211 4.20 -14.63 17.72
CA LYS A 211 4.69 -16.01 17.48
C LYS A 211 4.04 -16.68 16.26
N LYS A 212 2.90 -16.19 15.80
CA LYS A 212 2.16 -16.70 14.64
C LYS A 212 2.40 -15.90 13.36
N LEU A 213 3.00 -14.71 13.47
CA LEU A 213 3.22 -13.85 12.31
C LEU A 213 4.27 -14.43 11.36
N LYS A 214 3.96 -14.44 10.08
CA LYS A 214 4.87 -14.76 8.99
C LYS A 214 5.10 -13.56 8.08
N TYR A 215 4.07 -12.75 7.91
CA TYR A 215 4.02 -11.51 7.18
C TYR A 215 3.53 -10.43 8.15
N PRO A 216 4.44 -9.82 8.95
CA PRO A 216 4.02 -9.12 10.18
C PRO A 216 2.97 -8.04 9.98
N ASP A 217 3.14 -7.18 8.98
CA ASP A 217 2.19 -6.12 8.67
C ASP A 217 0.90 -6.66 8.03
N GLN A 218 1.02 -7.55 7.04
CA GLN A 218 -0.13 -8.14 6.35
C GLN A 218 -0.99 -8.98 7.31
N ASP A 219 -0.37 -9.77 8.17
CA ASP A 219 -1.10 -10.61 9.14
C ASP A 219 -1.89 -9.77 10.13
N ILE A 220 -1.28 -8.71 10.70
CA ILE A 220 -1.95 -7.80 11.63
C ILE A 220 -3.08 -7.04 10.92
N LEU A 221 -2.84 -6.54 9.71
CA LEU A 221 -3.88 -5.86 8.94
C LEU A 221 -5.06 -6.78 8.64
N ASN A 222 -4.82 -8.06 8.33
CA ASN A 222 -5.88 -9.04 8.14
C ASN A 222 -6.68 -9.29 9.43
N LEU A 223 -6.01 -9.41 10.58
CA LEU A 223 -6.68 -9.54 11.88
C LEU A 223 -7.58 -8.32 12.19
N MET A 224 -7.10 -7.12 11.85
CA MET A 224 -7.87 -5.89 12.10
C MET A 224 -9.05 -5.71 11.15
N PHE A 225 -8.88 -6.08 9.88
CA PHE A 225 -9.85 -5.87 8.81
C PHE A 225 -10.89 -6.99 8.71
N LEU A 226 -10.76 -8.04 9.49
CA LEU A 226 -11.69 -9.15 9.48
C LEU A 226 -13.14 -8.65 9.69
N HIS A 227 -14.04 -8.98 8.78
CA HIS A 227 -15.42 -8.51 8.68
C HIS A 227 -15.60 -7.00 8.41
N HIS A 228 -14.50 -6.22 8.26
CA HIS A 228 -14.53 -4.79 8.00
C HIS A 228 -13.89 -4.40 6.66
N ALA A 229 -13.53 -5.38 5.85
CA ALA A 229 -12.95 -5.15 4.53
C ALA A 229 -14.01 -5.22 3.42
N LYS A 230 -13.97 -4.26 2.50
CA LYS A 230 -14.65 -4.37 1.20
C LYS A 230 -13.75 -5.14 0.24
N ILE A 231 -14.26 -6.21 -0.35
CA ILE A 231 -13.47 -7.04 -1.25
C ILE A 231 -13.55 -6.50 -2.67
N LEU A 232 -12.39 -6.19 -3.24
CA LEU A 232 -12.22 -5.77 -4.62
C LEU A 232 -11.99 -6.97 -5.55
N PRO A 233 -12.36 -6.85 -6.84
CA PRO A 233 -12.01 -7.83 -7.84
C PRO A 233 -10.50 -8.01 -8.00
N ARG A 234 -10.07 -9.22 -8.40
CA ARG A 234 -8.67 -9.60 -8.64
C ARG A 234 -7.93 -8.65 -9.60
N LYS A 235 -8.62 -8.00 -10.53
CA LYS A 235 -8.06 -7.03 -11.48
C LYS A 235 -7.28 -5.89 -10.81
N TYR A 236 -7.55 -5.61 -9.53
CA TYR A 236 -6.87 -4.56 -8.75
C TYR A 236 -5.67 -5.05 -7.94
N ASN A 237 -5.38 -6.34 -7.94
CA ASN A 237 -4.12 -6.88 -7.39
C ASN A 237 -3.84 -8.23 -8.04
N CYS A 238 -3.43 -8.19 -9.30
CA CYS A 238 -3.09 -9.37 -10.08
C CYS A 238 -1.64 -9.75 -9.75
N ILE A 239 -1.47 -10.67 -8.81
CA ILE A 239 -0.16 -11.14 -8.35
C ILE A 239 0.53 -11.91 -9.46
N TYR A 240 1.76 -11.52 -9.80
CA TYR A 240 2.62 -12.18 -10.76
C TYR A 240 3.97 -12.49 -10.13
N THR A 241 4.39 -13.73 -10.19
CA THR A 241 5.70 -14.16 -9.73
C THR A 241 6.44 -14.95 -10.81
N ILE A 242 7.72 -14.63 -11.00
CA ILE A 242 8.58 -15.33 -11.96
C ILE A 242 8.71 -16.81 -11.60
N LYS A 243 8.76 -17.16 -10.31
CA LYS A 243 8.82 -18.54 -9.83
C LYS A 243 7.67 -19.39 -10.33
N SER A 244 6.44 -18.85 -10.34
CA SER A 244 5.25 -19.58 -10.79
C SER A 244 5.29 -19.88 -12.29
N LYS A 245 5.96 -19.04 -13.09
CA LYS A 245 6.14 -19.26 -14.53
C LYS A 245 7.14 -20.39 -14.82
N PHE A 246 8.17 -20.55 -13.99
CA PHE A 246 9.21 -21.57 -14.16
C PHE A 246 8.86 -22.91 -13.49
N GLU A 247 8.04 -22.91 -12.45
CA GLU A 247 7.63 -24.12 -11.73
C GLU A 247 6.45 -24.85 -12.39
N GLU A 248 6.05 -24.47 -13.59
CA GLU A 248 5.01 -25.07 -14.48
C GLU A 248 3.64 -25.37 -13.83
N LYS A 249 3.57 -25.47 -12.53
CA LYS A 249 2.38 -25.95 -11.82
C LYS A 249 1.23 -24.95 -11.77
N ASN A 250 1.46 -23.67 -12.09
CA ASN A 250 0.43 -22.62 -11.98
C ASN A 250 0.53 -21.49 -13.03
N SER A 251 1.22 -21.68 -14.15
CA SER A 251 1.30 -20.64 -15.20
C SER A 251 -0.09 -20.24 -15.73
N GLU A 252 -1.01 -21.18 -15.89
CA GLU A 252 -2.40 -20.91 -16.27
C GLU A 252 -3.16 -20.13 -15.21
N PHE A 253 -2.89 -20.36 -13.93
CA PHE A 253 -3.54 -19.64 -12.84
C PHE A 253 -3.21 -18.14 -12.88
N TYR A 254 -1.94 -17.78 -13.09
CA TYR A 254 -1.54 -16.37 -13.15
C TYR A 254 -1.90 -15.71 -14.49
N THR A 255 -1.74 -16.40 -15.61
CA THR A 255 -2.12 -15.88 -16.93
C THR A 255 -3.63 -15.70 -17.06
N ARG A 256 -4.43 -16.52 -16.38
CA ARG A 256 -5.89 -16.34 -16.34
C ARG A 256 -6.33 -15.00 -15.78
N PHE A 257 -5.56 -14.42 -14.87
CA PHE A 257 -5.85 -13.11 -14.27
C PHE A 257 -5.11 -11.94 -14.93
N MET A 258 -4.11 -12.24 -15.78
CA MET A 258 -3.39 -11.23 -16.57
C MET A 258 -4.00 -11.15 -17.98
N ASN A 259 -5.09 -10.44 -18.10
CA ASN A 259 -5.82 -10.21 -19.34
C ASN A 259 -6.05 -8.70 -19.56
N ASP A 260 -6.87 -8.35 -20.54
CA ASP A 260 -7.15 -6.94 -20.87
C ASP A 260 -7.88 -6.19 -19.75
N ASP A 261 -8.61 -6.91 -18.88
CA ASP A 261 -9.30 -6.34 -17.70
C ASP A 261 -8.40 -6.19 -16.48
N THR A 262 -7.12 -6.58 -16.53
CA THR A 262 -6.18 -6.39 -15.41
C THR A 262 -5.82 -4.91 -15.30
N PHE A 263 -5.97 -4.35 -14.09
CA PHE A 263 -5.69 -2.93 -13.84
C PHE A 263 -4.40 -2.70 -13.06
N LEU A 264 -4.15 -3.49 -12.02
CA LEU A 264 -2.90 -3.43 -11.24
C LEU A 264 -2.23 -4.80 -11.25
N ILE A 265 -0.97 -4.84 -11.69
CA ILE A 265 -0.11 -6.04 -11.67
C ILE A 265 0.88 -5.87 -10.53
N HIS A 266 0.96 -6.86 -9.66
CA HIS A 266 1.85 -6.90 -8.50
C HIS A 266 2.93 -7.95 -8.73
N TYR A 267 4.19 -7.52 -8.89
CA TYR A 267 5.36 -8.35 -9.16
C TYR A 267 6.02 -8.79 -7.84
N ILE A 268 5.76 -10.05 -7.40
CA ILE A 268 6.29 -10.60 -6.13
C ILE A 268 7.46 -11.55 -6.40
#